data_4390d07b7e28cf4618d2d8245d665f96
#
_entry.id   4390d07b7e28cf4618d2d8245d665f96
#
_cell.length_a   1.000
_cell.length_b   1.000
_cell.length_c   1.000
_cell.angle_alpha   90.00
_cell.angle_beta   90.00
_cell.angle_gamma   90.00
#
_symmetry.space_group_name_H-M   'P 1'
#
loop_
_entity.id
_entity.type
_entity.pdbx_description
1 polymer ?
#
loop_
_entity_poly.entity_id
_entity_poly.type
_entity_poly.pdbx_seq_one_letter_code
_entity_poly.pdbx_strand_id
1 'polypeptide(L)'
;MNDAALSLAELVEWTTSVADDVRAGLYDVRADTENRWHVRLLCSAEVDLWLISWTAEQGTQLHDHGGSAGAFTVVEGRLEEAVWQPGRGGLDDREHPAGDTVVFGEHYVHDVRNIREETAVSVHAYSPPLSSMRYYDVDDGQLTTLAQVWTDDPEQAFPVAS
;
A
#
# COMPACT_ATOMS: atom_id res chain seq x y z
N MET A 1 1.77 -4.93 -26.90
CA MET A 1 0.44 -5.05 -26.31
C MET A 1 0.56 -5.43 -24.84
N ASN A 2 0.23 -4.50 -23.98
CA ASN A 2 0.22 -4.77 -22.53
C ASN A 2 -1.19 -5.21 -22.12
N ASP A 3 -1.55 -6.41 -22.51
CA ASP A 3 -2.83 -6.98 -22.11
C ASP A 3 -2.80 -7.60 -20.70
N ALA A 4 -1.72 -7.39 -19.97
CA ALA A 4 -1.53 -8.05 -18.68
C ALA A 4 -1.90 -7.18 -17.47
N ALA A 5 -2.17 -5.88 -17.65
CA ALA A 5 -2.53 -5.01 -16.53
C ALA A 5 -4.03 -5.05 -16.26
N LEU A 6 -4.40 -5.23 -15.00
CA LEU A 6 -5.79 -5.18 -14.58
C LEU A 6 -6.32 -3.76 -14.56
N SER A 7 -7.62 -3.61 -14.79
CA SER A 7 -8.32 -2.34 -14.60
C SER A 7 -8.42 -1.99 -13.12
N LEU A 8 -8.68 -0.72 -12.83
CA LEU A 8 -8.91 -0.27 -11.46
C LEU A 8 -10.10 -0.98 -10.81
N ALA A 9 -11.16 -1.27 -11.60
CA ALA A 9 -12.32 -2.00 -11.10
C ALA A 9 -11.96 -3.45 -10.70
N GLU A 10 -11.13 -4.11 -11.49
CA GLU A 10 -10.64 -5.47 -11.19
C GLU A 10 -9.76 -5.48 -9.94
N LEU A 11 -8.94 -4.46 -9.73
CA LEU A 11 -8.14 -4.32 -8.50
C LEU A 11 -9.03 -4.17 -7.27
N VAL A 12 -10.09 -3.39 -7.36
CA VAL A 12 -11.08 -3.26 -6.28
C VAL A 12 -11.76 -4.59 -5.99
N GLU A 13 -12.16 -5.33 -7.02
CA GLU A 13 -12.76 -6.65 -6.86
C GLU A 13 -11.83 -7.63 -6.15
N TRP A 14 -10.54 -7.64 -6.52
CA TRP A 14 -9.56 -8.49 -5.86
C TRP A 14 -9.42 -8.16 -4.37
N THR A 15 -9.20 -6.89 -4.03
CA THR A 15 -8.96 -6.51 -2.63
C THR A 15 -10.20 -6.68 -1.76
N THR A 16 -11.38 -6.36 -2.27
CA THR A 16 -12.64 -6.52 -1.49
C THR A 16 -13.00 -7.98 -1.30
N SER A 17 -12.83 -8.82 -2.32
CA SER A 17 -13.09 -10.25 -2.24
C SER A 17 -12.14 -10.94 -1.25
N VAL A 18 -10.84 -10.64 -1.33
CA VAL A 18 -9.86 -11.22 -0.41
C VAL A 18 -10.04 -10.69 1.01
N ALA A 19 -10.43 -9.42 1.18
CA ALA A 19 -10.75 -8.86 2.49
C ALA A 19 -11.91 -9.62 3.17
N ASP A 20 -12.94 -9.99 2.40
CA ASP A 20 -14.04 -10.82 2.90
C ASP A 20 -13.55 -12.20 3.33
N ASP A 21 -12.66 -12.81 2.56
CA ASP A 21 -12.05 -14.10 2.91
C ASP A 21 -11.20 -14.01 4.19
N VAL A 22 -10.48 -12.93 4.38
CA VAL A 22 -9.70 -12.68 5.61
C VAL A 22 -10.65 -12.56 6.81
N ARG A 23 -11.75 -11.80 6.67
CA ARG A 23 -12.76 -11.69 7.74
C ARG A 23 -13.42 -13.02 8.06
N ALA A 24 -13.59 -13.87 7.05
CA ALA A 24 -14.15 -15.21 7.22
C ALA A 24 -13.17 -16.21 7.85
N GLY A 25 -11.93 -15.80 8.12
CA GLY A 25 -10.92 -16.65 8.75
C GLY A 25 -10.21 -17.61 7.81
N LEU A 26 -10.26 -17.36 6.48
CA LEU A 26 -9.61 -18.22 5.49
C LEU A 26 -8.10 -18.01 5.41
N TYR A 27 -7.59 -16.94 6.01
CA TYR A 27 -6.16 -16.63 6.06
C TYR A 27 -5.70 -16.45 7.52
N ASP A 28 -4.51 -16.92 7.82
CA ASP A 28 -3.87 -16.74 9.11
C ASP A 28 -3.23 -15.36 9.16
N VAL A 29 -3.75 -14.48 10.03
CA VAL A 29 -3.24 -13.12 10.20
C VAL A 29 -2.35 -13.09 11.43
N ARG A 30 -1.14 -12.59 11.26
CA ARG A 30 -0.17 -12.40 12.34
C ARG A 30 0.13 -10.92 12.51
N ALA A 31 0.79 -10.58 13.60
CA ALA A 31 1.24 -9.23 13.88
C ALA A 31 2.61 -9.28 14.52
N ASP A 32 3.43 -8.29 14.23
CA ASP A 32 4.77 -8.16 14.77
C ASP A 32 4.98 -6.69 15.15
N THR A 33 5.36 -6.45 16.41
CA THR A 33 5.52 -5.08 16.92
C THR A 33 6.83 -4.43 16.48
N GLU A 34 7.78 -5.19 15.98
CA GLU A 34 9.07 -4.67 15.53
C GLU A 34 9.05 -4.33 14.03
N ASN A 35 8.38 -5.19 13.24
CA ASN A 35 8.30 -5.03 11.80
C ASN A 35 6.87 -5.22 11.32
N ARG A 36 6.45 -4.50 10.28
CA ARG A 36 5.15 -4.76 9.68
C ARG A 36 5.13 -6.19 9.16
N TRP A 37 4.21 -6.99 9.69
CA TRP A 37 4.01 -8.35 9.18
C TRP A 37 3.29 -8.29 7.84
N HIS A 38 3.81 -9.00 6.87
CA HIS A 38 3.21 -9.07 5.54
C HIS A 38 3.46 -10.43 4.92
N VAL A 39 2.55 -10.84 4.05
CA VAL A 39 2.68 -12.09 3.29
C VAL A 39 2.07 -11.89 1.90
N ARG A 40 2.75 -12.44 0.90
CA ARG A 40 2.24 -12.46 -0.46
C ARG A 40 1.21 -13.59 -0.58
N LEU A 41 -0.01 -13.26 -0.99
CA LEU A 41 -1.09 -14.24 -1.17
C LEU A 41 -1.14 -14.79 -2.57
N LEU A 42 -0.79 -13.98 -3.57
CA LEU A 42 -0.81 -14.36 -4.98
C LEU A 42 0.21 -13.52 -5.74
N CYS A 43 0.92 -14.15 -6.67
CA CYS A 43 1.72 -13.46 -7.66
C CYS A 43 1.49 -14.13 -9.02
N SER A 44 0.91 -13.38 -9.95
CA SER A 44 0.69 -13.81 -11.32
C SER A 44 1.34 -12.83 -12.29
N ALA A 45 1.19 -13.06 -13.60
CA ALA A 45 1.66 -12.09 -14.58
C ALA A 45 0.87 -10.76 -14.54
N GLU A 46 -0.33 -10.76 -13.96
CA GLU A 46 -1.26 -9.64 -14.00
C GLU A 46 -1.34 -8.89 -12.68
N VAL A 47 -1.23 -9.58 -11.55
CA VAL A 47 -1.50 -9.01 -10.23
C VAL A 47 -0.64 -9.63 -9.15
N ASP A 48 -0.33 -8.81 -8.17
CA ASP A 48 0.40 -9.15 -6.96
C ASP A 48 -0.50 -8.80 -5.77
N LEU A 49 -0.79 -9.79 -4.89
CA LEU A 49 -1.67 -9.59 -3.74
C LEU A 49 -0.92 -9.81 -2.44
N TRP A 50 -1.14 -8.89 -1.49
CA TRP A 50 -0.48 -8.89 -0.20
C TRP A 50 -1.47 -8.72 0.94
N LEU A 51 -1.21 -9.41 2.05
CA LEU A 51 -1.89 -9.23 3.33
C LEU A 51 -0.89 -8.61 4.30
N ILE A 52 -1.28 -7.49 4.92
CA ILE A 52 -0.39 -6.70 5.77
C ILE A 52 -1.09 -6.40 7.09
N SER A 53 -0.38 -6.56 8.20
CA SER A 53 -0.84 -6.07 9.50
C SER A 53 0.03 -4.92 10.00
N TRP A 54 -0.59 -4.00 10.72
CA TRP A 54 0.02 -2.76 11.19
C TRP A 54 -0.24 -2.63 12.68
N THR A 55 0.77 -2.84 13.50
CA THR A 55 0.66 -2.55 14.92
C THR A 55 0.83 -1.05 15.17
N ALA A 56 0.66 -0.60 16.41
CA ALA A 56 0.70 0.82 16.74
C ALA A 56 1.97 1.49 16.21
N GLU A 57 1.82 2.65 15.61
CA GLU A 57 2.88 3.50 15.06
C GLU A 57 3.61 2.94 13.83
N GLN A 58 3.22 1.78 13.32
CA GLN A 58 3.80 1.28 12.07
C GLN A 58 3.27 2.05 10.87
N GLY A 59 4.15 2.36 9.93
CA GLY A 59 3.81 3.11 8.74
C GLY A 59 4.89 3.01 7.68
N THR A 60 4.59 3.58 6.51
CA THR A 60 5.51 3.64 5.39
C THR A 60 6.16 5.02 5.29
N GLN A 61 7.23 5.12 4.53
CA GLN A 61 7.74 6.37 3.98
C GLN A 61 6.85 6.77 2.81
N LEU A 62 6.78 8.07 2.50
CA LEU A 62 6.10 8.56 1.29
C LEU A 62 6.74 7.91 0.06
N HIS A 63 5.93 7.27 -0.79
CA HIS A 63 6.43 6.44 -1.89
C HIS A 63 5.46 6.36 -3.06
N ASP A 64 5.99 5.97 -4.22
CA ASP A 64 5.20 5.51 -5.37
C ASP A 64 5.31 3.98 -5.54
N HIS A 65 4.72 3.47 -6.60
CA HIS A 65 4.70 2.02 -6.88
C HIS A 65 5.34 1.69 -8.23
N GLY A 66 6.26 2.54 -8.69
CA GLY A 66 7.08 2.28 -9.87
C GLY A 66 6.32 2.06 -11.17
N GLY A 67 5.16 2.70 -11.33
CA GLY A 67 4.32 2.55 -12.51
C GLY A 67 3.19 1.53 -12.37
N SER A 68 3.12 0.78 -11.27
CA SER A 68 1.97 -0.08 -10.98
C SER A 68 0.78 0.75 -10.51
N ALA A 69 -0.40 0.42 -11.00
CA ALA A 69 -1.65 0.81 -10.37
C ALA A 69 -1.92 -0.11 -9.18
N GLY A 70 -2.79 0.29 -8.28
CA GLY A 70 -3.07 -0.54 -7.12
C GLY A 70 -4.37 -0.22 -6.43
N ALA A 71 -4.69 -1.04 -5.45
CA ALA A 71 -5.78 -0.83 -4.53
C ALA A 71 -5.43 -1.43 -3.17
N PHE A 72 -6.05 -0.91 -2.11
CA PHE A 72 -6.03 -1.61 -0.83
C PHE A 72 -7.39 -1.49 -0.15
N THR A 73 -7.75 -2.54 0.59
CA THR A 73 -8.97 -2.59 1.40
C THR A 73 -8.58 -2.81 2.85
N VAL A 74 -9.12 -1.97 3.74
CA VAL A 74 -8.92 -2.14 5.18
C VAL A 74 -9.87 -3.22 5.68
N VAL A 75 -9.31 -4.27 6.27
CA VAL A 75 -10.06 -5.42 6.80
C VAL A 75 -10.50 -5.17 8.23
N GLU A 76 -9.57 -4.72 9.07
CA GLU A 76 -9.77 -4.43 10.49
C GLU A 76 -9.03 -3.16 10.88
N GLY A 77 -9.51 -2.50 11.93
CA GLY A 77 -8.88 -1.29 12.44
C GLY A 77 -9.08 -0.09 11.55
N ARG A 78 -8.10 0.80 11.55
CA ARG A 78 -8.10 2.03 10.75
C ARG A 78 -6.69 2.32 10.28
N LEU A 79 -6.58 2.89 9.08
CA LEU A 79 -5.32 3.38 8.55
C LEU A 79 -5.46 4.86 8.19
N GLU A 80 -4.42 5.62 8.48
CA GLU A 80 -4.27 6.98 7.99
C GLU A 80 -3.47 6.94 6.69
N GLU A 81 -3.84 7.80 5.76
CA GLU A 81 -3.14 7.92 4.48
C GLU A 81 -2.85 9.39 4.19
N ALA A 82 -1.61 9.72 3.88
CA ALA A 82 -1.22 11.03 3.38
C ALA A 82 -0.96 10.90 1.87
N VAL A 83 -1.70 11.67 1.06
CA VAL A 83 -1.65 11.58 -0.41
C VAL A 83 -1.07 12.87 -0.97
N TRP A 84 -0.06 12.75 -1.80
CA TRP A 84 0.53 13.89 -2.50
C TRP A 84 -0.43 14.48 -3.52
N GLN A 85 -0.59 15.79 -3.48
CA GLN A 85 -1.44 16.55 -4.40
C GLN A 85 -0.56 17.46 -5.27
N PRO A 86 -0.26 17.05 -6.51
CA PRO A 86 0.65 17.80 -7.38
C PRO A 86 0.23 19.25 -7.62
N GLY A 87 -1.07 19.49 -7.73
CA GLY A 87 -1.59 20.84 -8.00
C GLY A 87 -1.53 21.80 -6.83
N ARG A 88 -1.32 21.30 -5.60
CA ARG A 88 -1.28 22.11 -4.39
C ARG A 88 0.08 22.15 -3.71
N GLY A 89 0.99 21.27 -4.12
CA GLY A 89 2.31 21.15 -3.50
C GLY A 89 2.27 20.70 -2.04
N GLY A 90 1.31 19.86 -1.66
CA GLY A 90 1.14 19.38 -0.30
C GLY A 90 0.48 18.01 -0.23
N LEU A 91 0.27 17.57 1.01
CA LEU A 91 -0.34 16.27 1.32
C LEU A 91 -1.78 16.46 1.80
N ASP A 92 -2.67 15.58 1.35
CA ASP A 92 -4.03 15.43 1.88
C ASP A 92 -4.04 14.26 2.85
N ASP A 93 -4.49 14.49 4.06
CA ASP A 93 -4.65 13.44 5.06
C ASP A 93 -6.05 12.83 4.96
N ARG A 94 -6.10 11.51 4.94
CA ARG A 94 -7.34 10.73 4.83
C ARG A 94 -7.33 9.64 5.88
N GLU A 95 -8.51 9.29 6.38
CA GLU A 95 -8.70 8.21 7.32
C GLU A 95 -9.56 7.12 6.67
N HIS A 96 -9.11 5.88 6.79
CA HIS A 96 -9.78 4.73 6.20
C HIS A 96 -10.15 3.71 7.29
N PRO A 97 -11.43 3.65 7.70
CA PRO A 97 -11.89 2.62 8.62
C PRO A 97 -12.03 1.26 7.91
N ALA A 98 -12.25 0.21 8.70
CA ALA A 98 -12.53 -1.12 8.16
C ALA A 98 -13.68 -1.08 7.16
N GLY A 99 -13.49 -1.72 6.02
CA GLY A 99 -14.43 -1.74 4.91
C GLY A 99 -14.11 -0.75 3.79
N ASP A 100 -13.27 0.26 4.04
CA ASP A 100 -12.86 1.22 3.02
C ASP A 100 -11.91 0.57 2.02
N THR A 101 -12.08 0.96 0.75
CA THR A 101 -11.17 0.60 -0.34
C THR A 101 -10.65 1.87 -1.00
N VAL A 102 -9.34 1.91 -1.19
CA VAL A 102 -8.65 2.96 -1.93
C VAL A 102 -8.13 2.35 -3.23
N VAL A 103 -8.29 3.07 -4.33
CA VAL A 103 -7.78 2.65 -5.65
C VAL A 103 -6.98 3.80 -6.25
N PHE A 104 -5.87 3.49 -6.91
CA PHE A 104 -4.98 4.52 -7.42
C PHE A 104 -4.30 4.10 -8.73
N GLY A 105 -3.97 5.10 -9.54
CA GLY A 105 -3.25 4.92 -10.79
C GLY A 105 -1.72 4.86 -10.61
N GLU A 106 -1.02 4.82 -11.73
CA GLU A 106 0.44 4.59 -11.79
C GLU A 106 1.32 5.70 -11.20
N HIS A 107 0.78 6.92 -11.05
CA HIS A 107 1.55 8.07 -10.55
C HIS A 107 1.22 8.46 -9.11
N TYR A 108 0.52 7.61 -8.42
CA TYR A 108 0.07 7.87 -7.06
C TYR A 108 1.24 7.84 -6.07
N VAL A 109 1.33 8.86 -5.23
CA VAL A 109 2.34 8.96 -4.17
C VAL A 109 1.65 9.14 -2.84
N HIS A 110 1.93 8.26 -1.89
CA HIS A 110 1.30 8.29 -0.58
C HIS A 110 2.19 7.70 0.51
N ASP A 111 1.82 7.94 1.75
CA ASP A 111 2.23 7.10 2.87
C ASP A 111 1.01 6.58 3.61
N VAL A 112 1.16 5.46 4.30
CA VAL A 112 0.11 4.81 5.07
C VAL A 112 0.67 4.46 6.44
N ARG A 113 -0.13 4.66 7.50
CA ARG A 113 0.27 4.33 8.86
C ARG A 113 -0.89 4.01 9.76
N ASN A 114 -0.61 3.28 10.82
CA ASN A 114 -1.55 3.05 11.92
C ASN A 114 -1.14 3.94 13.09
N ILE A 115 -1.93 4.96 13.39
CA ILE A 115 -1.70 5.86 14.52
C ILE A 115 -2.47 5.46 15.78
N ARG A 116 -3.14 4.31 15.74
CA ARG A 116 -3.98 3.82 16.84
C ARG A 116 -3.30 2.66 17.56
N GLU A 117 -3.78 2.33 18.75
CA GLU A 117 -3.25 1.22 19.53
C GLU A 117 -3.69 -0.14 18.95
N GLU A 118 -4.90 -0.21 18.42
CA GLU A 118 -5.44 -1.43 17.82
C GLU A 118 -4.70 -1.76 16.52
N THR A 119 -4.40 -3.03 16.33
CA THR A 119 -3.80 -3.52 15.10
C THR A 119 -4.76 -3.34 13.92
N ALA A 120 -4.26 -2.79 12.83
CA ALA A 120 -4.99 -2.73 11.57
C ALA A 120 -4.53 -3.86 10.64
N VAL A 121 -5.43 -4.28 9.75
CA VAL A 121 -5.16 -5.30 8.74
C VAL A 121 -5.68 -4.81 7.41
N SER A 122 -4.88 -4.97 6.36
CA SER A 122 -5.25 -4.53 5.01
C SER A 122 -4.81 -5.53 3.96
N VAL A 123 -5.54 -5.55 2.83
CA VAL A 123 -5.22 -6.32 1.63
C VAL A 123 -4.85 -5.36 0.53
N HIS A 124 -3.72 -5.59 -0.13
CA HIS A 124 -3.19 -4.74 -1.19
C HIS A 124 -3.04 -5.52 -2.49
N ALA A 125 -3.32 -4.86 -3.60
CA ALA A 125 -3.12 -5.41 -4.94
C ALA A 125 -2.37 -4.42 -5.81
N TYR A 126 -1.43 -4.91 -6.61
CA TYR A 126 -0.67 -4.10 -7.57
C TYR A 126 -0.74 -4.75 -8.94
N SER A 127 -0.94 -3.94 -9.98
CA SER A 127 -0.97 -4.40 -11.37
C SER A 127 -0.36 -3.35 -12.31
N PRO A 128 0.60 -3.76 -13.16
CA PRO A 128 1.28 -5.06 -13.11
C PRO A 128 1.96 -5.29 -11.75
N PRO A 129 2.45 -6.51 -11.48
CA PRO A 129 3.15 -6.77 -10.22
C PRO A 129 4.25 -5.76 -9.93
N LEU A 130 4.40 -5.43 -8.67
CA LEU A 130 5.37 -4.42 -8.21
C LEU A 130 6.79 -4.83 -8.63
N SER A 131 7.55 -3.87 -9.16
CA SER A 131 8.94 -4.09 -9.59
C SER A 131 9.90 -3.02 -9.10
N SER A 132 9.40 -1.88 -8.70
CA SER A 132 10.22 -0.81 -8.13
C SER A 132 9.39 0.13 -7.29
N MET A 133 10.06 0.86 -6.41
CA MET A 133 9.44 1.92 -5.61
C MET A 133 10.41 3.09 -5.53
N ARG A 134 9.86 4.31 -5.54
CA ARG A 134 10.60 5.52 -5.19
C ARG A 134 10.08 6.05 -3.88
N TYR A 135 11.01 6.53 -3.07
CA TYR A 135 10.72 7.17 -1.79
C TYR A 135 10.97 8.66 -1.90
N TYR A 136 10.12 9.43 -1.25
CA TYR A 136 10.10 10.89 -1.38
C TYR A 136 10.08 11.57 -0.03
N ASP A 137 10.53 12.83 -0.06
CA ASP A 137 10.26 13.82 0.97
C ASP A 137 9.58 15.01 0.32
N VAL A 138 8.91 15.81 1.14
CA VAL A 138 8.32 17.07 0.69
C VAL A 138 9.19 18.20 1.21
N ASP A 139 9.75 18.97 0.28
CA ASP A 139 10.59 20.10 0.59
C ASP A 139 10.12 21.31 -0.21
N ASP A 140 9.76 22.39 0.49
CA ASP A 140 9.30 23.65 -0.10
C ASP A 140 8.18 23.46 -1.13
N GLY A 141 7.18 22.62 -0.79
CA GLY A 141 6.03 22.35 -1.66
C GLY A 141 6.33 21.50 -2.88
N GLN A 142 7.44 20.78 -2.89
CA GLN A 142 7.86 19.91 -3.99
C GLN A 142 8.27 18.53 -3.47
N LEU A 143 8.02 17.50 -4.30
CA LEU A 143 8.54 16.16 -4.01
C LEU A 143 10.03 16.10 -4.35
N THR A 144 10.81 15.61 -3.39
CA THR A 144 12.23 15.32 -3.57
C THR A 144 12.43 13.82 -3.48
N THR A 145 13.02 13.22 -4.52
CA THR A 145 13.33 11.79 -4.52
C THR A 145 14.47 11.49 -3.55
N LEU A 146 14.22 10.65 -2.57
CA LEU A 146 15.23 10.20 -1.60
C LEU A 146 15.95 8.95 -2.09
N ALA A 147 15.23 8.01 -2.69
CA ALA A 147 15.78 6.75 -3.15
C ALA A 147 14.86 6.11 -4.17
N GLN A 148 15.43 5.27 -5.03
CA GLN A 148 14.69 4.34 -5.87
C GLN A 148 15.20 2.94 -5.60
N VAL A 149 14.28 2.00 -5.39
CA VAL A 149 14.61 0.61 -5.06
C VAL A 149 13.93 -0.32 -6.06
N TRP A 150 14.70 -1.24 -6.64
CA TRP A 150 14.15 -2.31 -7.46
C TRP A 150 13.73 -3.43 -6.52
N THR A 151 12.43 -3.62 -6.37
CA THR A 151 11.88 -4.58 -5.42
C THR A 151 10.47 -4.99 -5.85
N ASP A 152 10.11 -6.22 -5.54
CA ASP A 152 8.75 -6.72 -5.63
C ASP A 152 8.06 -6.78 -4.25
N ASP A 153 8.71 -6.29 -3.21
CA ASP A 153 8.20 -6.27 -1.85
C ASP A 153 7.71 -4.86 -1.49
N PRO A 154 6.38 -4.64 -1.32
CA PRO A 154 5.83 -3.34 -0.97
C PRO A 154 6.23 -2.88 0.44
N GLU A 155 6.75 -3.78 1.25
CA GLU A 155 7.19 -3.51 2.62
C GLU A 155 8.72 -3.41 2.72
N GLN A 156 9.38 -3.26 1.59
CA GLN A 156 10.82 -3.01 1.55
C GLN A 156 11.18 -1.85 2.49
N ALA A 157 12.11 -2.10 3.41
CA ALA A 157 12.56 -1.07 4.33
C ALA A 157 13.17 0.11 3.56
N PHE A 158 12.84 1.34 4.00
CA PHE A 158 13.43 2.53 3.42
C PHE A 158 14.95 2.47 3.59
N PRO A 159 15.73 2.68 2.50
CA PRO A 159 17.18 2.64 2.60
C PRO A 159 17.70 3.72 3.53
N VAL A 160 18.46 3.32 4.56
CA VAL A 160 19.12 4.26 5.45
C VAL A 160 20.45 4.66 4.80
N ALA A 161 20.69 5.96 4.66
CA ALA A 161 21.96 6.45 4.15
C ALA A 161 23.08 6.02 5.13
N SER A 162 24.03 5.29 4.61
CA SER A 162 25.23 4.90 5.38
C SER A 162 26.24 6.03 5.44
#